data_6ee47a73c8bb1dbdcc0b27503771441c
#
_entry.id   6ee47a73c8bb1dbdcc0b27503771441c
#
_cell.length_a   1.000
_cell.length_b   1.000
_cell.length_c   1.000
_cell.angle_alpha   90.00
_cell.angle_beta   90.00
_cell.angle_gamma   90.00
#
_symmetry.space_group_name_H-M   'P 1'
#
loop_
_entity.id
_entity.type
_entity.pdbx_description
1 polymer ?
#
loop_
_entity_poly.entity_id
_entity_poly.type
_entity_poly.pdbx_seq_one_letter_code
_entity_poly.pdbx_strand_id
1 'polypeptide(L)'
;MKTKIKLYRDSDEKEIFDLYGISEEIDKALNEVVWLECGGYLVIQKTEALISIDVNTGKNTGSYNLEETVVNTNVEAAREIPRQLRLRNFGGIIIIDFIDMRVEEDKVRVIEELEKNLQKDRIKNNIVHFTDLGLVEMTRKRTGKPLAYYYQELCPYCNGTGKVKSQDALVHELIKEIKLSSDDRDISKIKVVLSKRLKDSFTEVYFDIMREYLKNKGKSIELEVGTSNDTQYEIILVK
;
A
#
# COMPACT_ATOMS: atom_id res chain seq x y z
N MET A 1 -23.36 19.87 32.01
CA MET A 1 -23.50 18.55 31.40
C MET A 1 -23.07 17.49 32.40
N LYS A 2 -23.95 16.58 32.84
CA LYS A 2 -23.54 15.46 33.69
C LYS A 2 -22.88 14.42 32.79
N THR A 3 -21.58 14.28 32.89
CA THR A 3 -20.82 13.24 32.17
C THR A 3 -21.26 11.88 32.70
N LYS A 4 -21.89 11.06 31.88
CA LYS A 4 -22.23 9.67 32.24
C LYS A 4 -20.95 8.85 32.14
N ILE A 5 -20.35 8.50 33.27
CA ILE A 5 -19.23 7.56 33.35
C ILE A 5 -19.84 6.15 33.43
N LYS A 6 -19.47 5.28 32.50
CA LYS A 6 -19.78 3.85 32.52
C LYS A 6 -18.50 3.06 32.86
N LEU A 7 -18.61 2.14 33.81
CA LEU A 7 -17.53 1.19 34.08
C LEU A 7 -17.63 0.05 33.07
N TYR A 8 -16.57 -0.17 32.32
CA TYR A 8 -16.37 -1.38 31.51
C TYR A 8 -15.70 -2.46 32.37
N ARG A 9 -16.12 -3.72 32.25
CA ARG A 9 -15.55 -4.87 32.97
C ARG A 9 -15.09 -5.91 31.96
N ASP A 10 -13.96 -6.56 32.22
CA ASP A 10 -13.44 -7.67 31.40
C ASP A 10 -14.39 -8.86 31.24
N SER A 11 -15.44 -8.93 32.07
CA SER A 11 -16.53 -9.89 31.95
C SER A 11 -17.59 -9.54 30.90
N ASP A 12 -17.50 -8.37 30.27
CA ASP A 12 -18.42 -7.98 29.20
C ASP A 12 -18.13 -8.83 27.95
N GLU A 13 -19.16 -9.23 27.23
CA GLU A 13 -19.07 -10.19 26.10
C GLU A 13 -18.20 -9.71 24.93
N LYS A 14 -17.93 -8.40 24.84
CA LYS A 14 -17.13 -7.78 23.77
C LYS A 14 -16.07 -6.89 24.35
N GLU A 15 -14.92 -6.87 23.74
CA GLU A 15 -13.88 -5.87 24.04
C GLU A 15 -14.40 -4.45 23.83
N ILE A 16 -13.89 -3.49 24.62
CA ILE A 16 -14.39 -2.11 24.61
C ILE A 16 -14.25 -1.44 23.22
N PHE A 17 -13.21 -1.73 22.48
CA PHE A 17 -13.01 -1.17 21.12
C PHE A 17 -14.02 -1.76 20.14
N ASP A 18 -14.32 -3.05 20.24
CA ASP A 18 -15.30 -3.71 19.39
C ASP A 18 -16.73 -3.29 19.73
N LEU A 19 -17.00 -3.06 21.02
CA LEU A 19 -18.31 -2.56 21.48
C LEU A 19 -18.66 -1.21 20.87
N TYR A 20 -17.66 -0.36 20.60
CA TYR A 20 -17.83 0.97 20.01
C TYR A 20 -17.43 1.05 18.54
N GLY A 21 -17.11 -0.08 17.89
CA GLY A 21 -16.69 -0.13 16.49
C GLY A 21 -15.34 0.55 16.19
N ILE A 22 -14.52 0.73 17.24
CA ILE A 22 -13.22 1.42 17.12
C ILE A 22 -12.22 0.53 16.36
N SER A 23 -12.21 -0.78 16.58
CA SER A 23 -11.34 -1.73 15.88
C SER A 23 -11.55 -1.62 14.36
N GLU A 24 -12.82 -1.62 13.90
CA GLU A 24 -13.15 -1.48 12.49
C GLU A 24 -12.71 -0.13 11.90
N GLU A 25 -12.85 0.97 12.66
CA GLU A 25 -12.40 2.29 12.23
C GLU A 25 -10.87 2.38 12.14
N ILE A 26 -10.13 1.70 13.02
CA ILE A 26 -8.68 1.58 12.95
C ILE A 26 -8.28 0.82 11.68
N ASP A 27 -8.89 -0.33 11.41
CA ASP A 27 -8.61 -1.12 10.21
C ASP A 27 -8.87 -0.33 8.93
N LYS A 28 -9.99 0.41 8.86
CA LYS A 28 -10.29 1.32 7.74
C LYS A 28 -9.22 2.42 7.60
N ALA A 29 -8.75 2.97 8.71
CA ALA A 29 -7.74 4.03 8.71
C ALA A 29 -6.33 3.52 8.36
N LEU A 30 -6.07 2.22 8.35
CA LEU A 30 -4.82 1.62 7.90
C LEU A 30 -4.80 1.32 6.39
N ASN A 31 -5.96 1.30 5.73
CA ASN A 31 -6.06 1.10 4.28
C ASN A 31 -5.76 2.40 3.52
N GLU A 32 -5.15 2.28 2.34
CA GLU A 32 -4.91 3.45 1.48
C GLU A 32 -6.21 3.99 0.88
N VAL A 33 -7.16 3.11 0.56
CA VAL A 33 -8.44 3.48 -0.06
C VAL A 33 -9.50 3.77 0.99
N VAL A 34 -10.16 4.92 0.87
CA VAL A 34 -11.28 5.36 1.70
C VAL A 34 -12.50 5.62 0.82
N TRP A 35 -13.55 4.83 0.99
CA TRP A 35 -14.79 5.01 0.26
C TRP A 35 -15.61 6.18 0.81
N LEU A 36 -16.21 6.95 -0.09
CA LEU A 36 -17.13 8.04 0.18
C LEU A 36 -18.58 7.56 0.06
N GLU A 37 -19.51 8.24 0.72
CA GLU A 37 -20.95 7.89 0.69
C GLU A 37 -21.54 8.04 -0.71
N CYS A 38 -21.05 9.01 -1.50
CA CYS A 38 -21.44 9.21 -2.89
C CYS A 38 -20.97 8.10 -3.83
N GLY A 39 -20.17 7.13 -3.35
CA GLY A 39 -19.61 6.04 -4.16
C GLY A 39 -18.28 6.39 -4.85
N GLY A 40 -17.75 7.58 -4.63
CA GLY A 40 -16.35 7.94 -4.89
C GLY A 40 -15.40 7.35 -3.85
N TYR A 41 -14.10 7.58 -4.01
CA TYR A 41 -13.11 7.15 -3.04
C TYR A 41 -11.86 8.03 -3.07
N LEU A 42 -11.16 8.05 -1.94
CA LEU A 42 -9.83 8.65 -1.78
C LEU A 42 -8.77 7.57 -1.84
N VAL A 43 -7.62 7.88 -2.42
CA VAL A 43 -6.39 7.10 -2.28
C VAL A 43 -5.41 7.94 -1.50
N ILE A 44 -5.07 7.52 -0.28
CA ILE A 44 -4.21 8.26 0.64
C ILE A 44 -2.90 7.52 0.80
N GLN A 45 -1.82 8.08 0.28
CA GLN A 45 -0.50 7.47 0.32
C GLN A 45 0.50 8.37 1.05
N LYS A 46 1.28 7.75 1.91
CA LYS A 46 2.38 8.41 2.58
C LYS A 46 3.69 8.02 1.89
N THR A 47 4.33 9.00 1.27
CA THR A 47 5.71 8.87 0.77
C THR A 47 6.71 9.28 1.86
N GLU A 48 8.00 9.23 1.55
CA GLU A 48 9.04 9.72 2.46
C GLU A 48 8.93 11.24 2.69
N ALA A 49 8.61 12.01 1.65
CA ALA A 49 8.63 13.47 1.67
C ALA A 49 7.27 14.08 2.02
N LEU A 50 6.19 13.53 1.51
CA LEU A 50 4.85 14.13 1.57
C LEU A 50 3.73 13.07 1.66
N ILE A 51 2.52 13.55 1.84
CA ILE A 51 1.30 12.75 1.76
C ILE A 51 0.58 13.17 0.49
N SER A 52 0.27 12.22 -0.37
CA SER A 52 -0.55 12.41 -1.55
C SER A 52 -1.95 11.86 -1.30
N ILE A 53 -2.94 12.60 -1.75
CA ILE A 53 -4.36 12.24 -1.67
C ILE A 53 -4.97 12.45 -3.05
N ASP A 54 -5.45 11.37 -3.65
CA ASP A 54 -6.11 11.38 -4.96
C ASP A 54 -7.60 11.11 -4.78
N VAL A 55 -8.45 11.90 -5.44
CA VAL A 55 -9.91 11.83 -5.36
C VAL A 55 -10.49 11.23 -6.63
N ASN A 56 -11.30 10.17 -6.49
CA ASN A 56 -11.86 9.43 -7.60
C ASN A 56 -13.39 9.35 -7.52
N THR A 57 -14.11 9.48 -8.66
CA THR A 57 -15.58 9.35 -8.73
C THR A 57 -16.08 7.92 -8.59
N GLY A 58 -15.20 6.90 -8.68
CA GLY A 58 -15.60 5.50 -8.70
C GLY A 58 -16.45 5.16 -9.93
N LYS A 59 -17.48 4.32 -9.75
CA LYS A 59 -18.36 3.88 -10.81
C LYS A 59 -19.55 4.81 -11.09
N ASN A 60 -19.70 5.87 -10.28
CA ASN A 60 -20.82 6.82 -10.44
C ASN A 60 -20.56 7.84 -11.56
N THR A 61 -20.43 7.36 -12.78
CA THR A 61 -20.47 8.18 -13.98
C THR A 61 -21.92 8.41 -14.41
N GLY A 62 -22.70 9.07 -13.56
CA GLY A 62 -24.10 9.39 -13.84
C GLY A 62 -24.22 10.14 -15.16
N SER A 63 -24.98 9.60 -16.09
CA SER A 63 -25.07 10.03 -17.48
C SER A 63 -25.76 11.38 -17.70
N TYR A 64 -26.33 12.00 -16.66
CA TYR A 64 -27.16 13.21 -16.81
C TYR A 64 -26.58 14.49 -16.20
N ASN A 65 -25.59 14.41 -15.28
CA ASN A 65 -24.96 15.61 -14.70
C ASN A 65 -23.56 15.30 -14.15
N LEU A 66 -22.62 15.05 -15.06
CA LEU A 66 -21.24 14.68 -14.71
C LEU A 66 -20.56 15.77 -13.85
N GLU A 67 -20.80 17.04 -14.16
CA GLU A 67 -20.19 18.16 -13.43
C GLU A 67 -20.69 18.21 -11.98
N GLU A 68 -22.00 18.04 -11.75
CA GLU A 68 -22.55 18.02 -10.39
C GLU A 68 -22.04 16.81 -9.58
N THR A 69 -21.87 15.67 -10.22
CA THR A 69 -21.28 14.47 -9.58
C THR A 69 -19.85 14.73 -9.15
N VAL A 70 -19.04 15.36 -9.99
CA VAL A 70 -17.65 15.75 -9.69
C VAL A 70 -17.59 16.70 -8.48
N VAL A 71 -18.38 17.78 -8.52
CA VAL A 71 -18.41 18.75 -7.42
C VAL A 71 -18.86 18.12 -6.11
N ASN A 72 -19.90 17.29 -6.13
CA ASN A 72 -20.37 16.59 -4.93
C ASN A 72 -19.33 15.64 -4.37
N THR A 73 -18.62 14.88 -5.22
CA THR A 73 -17.53 14.01 -4.79
C THR A 73 -16.41 14.80 -4.17
N ASN A 74 -15.99 15.91 -4.79
CA ASN A 74 -14.93 16.76 -4.26
C ASN A 74 -15.31 17.41 -2.93
N VAL A 75 -16.56 17.86 -2.77
CA VAL A 75 -17.08 18.43 -1.53
C VAL A 75 -17.10 17.38 -0.42
N GLU A 76 -17.51 16.16 -0.72
CA GLU A 76 -17.47 15.06 0.26
C GLU A 76 -16.04 14.68 0.61
N ALA A 77 -15.14 14.60 -0.38
CA ALA A 77 -13.71 14.41 -0.17
C ALA A 77 -13.13 15.49 0.76
N ALA A 78 -13.48 16.78 0.54
CA ALA A 78 -13.06 17.89 1.36
C ALA A 78 -13.53 17.80 2.83
N ARG A 79 -14.60 17.04 3.11
CA ARG A 79 -15.06 16.74 4.48
C ARG A 79 -14.28 15.57 5.09
N GLU A 80 -14.04 14.52 4.30
CA GLU A 80 -13.43 13.30 4.81
C GLU A 80 -11.90 13.42 4.95
N ILE A 81 -11.22 14.14 4.07
CA ILE A 81 -9.76 14.32 4.12
C ILE A 81 -9.28 14.82 5.50
N PRO A 82 -9.83 15.91 6.09
CA PRO A 82 -9.42 16.36 7.43
C PRO A 82 -9.68 15.31 8.53
N ARG A 83 -10.72 14.50 8.40
CA ARG A 83 -11.00 13.40 9.31
C ARG A 83 -9.91 12.33 9.23
N GLN A 84 -9.53 11.92 8.01
CA GLN A 84 -8.48 10.94 7.78
C GLN A 84 -7.12 11.43 8.25
N LEU A 85 -6.79 12.70 8.03
CA LEU A 85 -5.53 13.29 8.53
C LEU A 85 -5.42 13.22 10.06
N ARG A 86 -6.53 13.44 10.77
CA ARG A 86 -6.59 13.31 12.24
C ARG A 86 -6.48 11.85 12.69
N LEU A 87 -7.27 10.94 12.10
CA LEU A 87 -7.27 9.51 12.45
C LEU A 87 -5.91 8.87 12.26
N ARG A 88 -5.28 9.13 11.11
CA ARG A 88 -3.97 8.59 10.75
C ARG A 88 -2.81 9.31 11.41
N ASN A 89 -3.07 10.45 12.07
CA ASN A 89 -2.07 11.39 12.60
C ASN A 89 -1.02 11.76 11.54
N PHE A 90 -1.48 12.09 10.33
CA PHE A 90 -0.63 12.52 9.24
C PHE A 90 -0.27 14.00 9.37
N GLY A 91 0.99 14.32 9.06
CA GLY A 91 1.49 15.70 9.09
C GLY A 91 2.71 15.87 8.19
N GLY A 92 3.02 17.09 7.88
CA GLY A 92 4.03 17.52 6.92
C GLY A 92 3.38 18.21 5.74
N ILE A 93 3.96 18.06 4.55
CA ILE A 93 3.40 18.52 3.29
C ILE A 93 2.33 17.54 2.84
N ILE A 94 1.20 18.03 2.40
CA ILE A 94 0.06 17.25 1.91
C ILE A 94 -0.37 17.84 0.60
N ILE A 95 -0.47 17.00 -0.42
CA ILE A 95 -0.94 17.38 -1.76
C ILE A 95 -2.24 16.62 -2.01
N ILE A 96 -3.28 17.34 -2.40
CA ILE A 96 -4.58 16.78 -2.71
C ILE A 96 -4.87 17.03 -4.18
N ASP A 97 -5.15 15.95 -4.91
CA ASP A 97 -5.58 15.95 -6.30
C ASP A 97 -7.09 15.79 -6.33
N PHE A 98 -7.80 16.90 -6.44
CA PHE A 98 -9.25 16.89 -6.61
C PHE A 98 -9.60 16.63 -8.08
N ILE A 99 -10.75 16.00 -8.31
CA ILE A 99 -11.26 15.81 -9.67
C ILE A 99 -11.44 17.17 -10.34
N ASP A 100 -10.97 17.27 -11.59
CA ASP A 100 -11.00 18.52 -12.35
C ASP A 100 -12.39 19.18 -12.38
N MET A 101 -12.44 20.46 -12.02
CA MET A 101 -13.62 21.31 -12.06
C MET A 101 -13.40 22.46 -13.03
N ARG A 102 -14.38 22.67 -13.91
CA ARG A 102 -14.31 23.73 -14.93
C ARG A 102 -14.68 25.10 -14.42
N VAL A 103 -15.54 25.14 -13.40
CA VAL A 103 -16.13 26.35 -12.85
C VAL A 103 -15.33 26.78 -11.61
N GLU A 104 -14.85 28.02 -11.57
CA GLU A 104 -14.02 28.50 -10.45
C GLU A 104 -14.82 28.59 -9.15
N GLU A 105 -16.11 28.88 -9.19
CA GLU A 105 -17.01 28.93 -8.04
C GLU A 105 -17.08 27.54 -7.34
N ASP A 106 -17.00 26.45 -8.10
CA ASP A 106 -16.98 25.09 -7.55
C ASP A 106 -15.66 24.80 -6.82
N LYS A 107 -14.52 25.26 -7.35
CA LYS A 107 -13.21 25.17 -6.69
C LYS A 107 -13.23 25.92 -5.35
N VAL A 108 -13.78 27.14 -5.35
CA VAL A 108 -13.93 27.95 -4.11
C VAL A 108 -14.77 27.19 -3.09
N ARG A 109 -15.92 26.62 -3.51
CA ARG A 109 -16.80 25.84 -2.63
C ARG A 109 -16.11 24.63 -2.01
N VAL A 110 -15.27 23.93 -2.77
CA VAL A 110 -14.47 22.77 -2.27
C VAL A 110 -13.44 23.23 -1.23
N ILE A 111 -12.73 24.35 -1.49
CA ILE A 111 -11.76 24.90 -0.53
C ILE A 111 -12.44 25.37 0.75
N GLU A 112 -13.55 26.09 0.66
CA GLU A 112 -14.29 26.54 1.83
C GLU A 112 -14.75 25.36 2.71
N GLU A 113 -15.23 24.27 2.09
CA GLU A 113 -15.63 23.08 2.85
C GLU A 113 -14.41 22.37 3.47
N LEU A 114 -13.26 22.32 2.78
CA LEU A 114 -12.01 21.79 3.33
C LEU A 114 -11.54 22.62 4.54
N GLU A 115 -11.49 23.95 4.41
CA GLU A 115 -11.11 24.86 5.49
C GLU A 115 -12.00 24.73 6.71
N LYS A 116 -13.31 24.73 6.51
CA LYS A 116 -14.32 24.55 7.56
C LYS A 116 -14.12 23.26 8.36
N ASN A 117 -13.74 22.16 7.70
CA ASN A 117 -13.50 20.89 8.36
C ASN A 117 -12.11 20.81 9.00
N LEU A 118 -11.11 21.52 8.47
CA LEU A 118 -9.79 21.68 9.08
C LEU A 118 -9.82 22.52 10.36
N GLN A 119 -10.76 23.45 10.50
CA GLN A 119 -10.95 24.21 11.76
C GLN A 119 -11.29 23.32 12.95
N LYS A 120 -11.81 22.11 12.72
CA LYS A 120 -12.08 21.11 13.77
C LYS A 120 -10.80 20.42 14.27
N ASP A 121 -9.69 20.59 13.56
CA ASP A 121 -8.40 20.02 13.94
C ASP A 121 -7.69 20.93 14.96
N ARG A 122 -7.28 20.35 16.08
CA ARG A 122 -6.52 21.07 17.12
C ARG A 122 -5.06 21.33 16.72
N ILE A 123 -4.58 20.65 15.68
CA ILE A 123 -3.22 20.75 15.21
C ILE A 123 -3.15 21.84 14.14
N LYS A 124 -2.15 22.72 14.26
CA LYS A 124 -1.95 23.80 13.29
C LYS A 124 -1.79 23.23 11.88
N ASN A 125 -2.63 23.71 10.99
CA ASN A 125 -2.63 23.42 9.56
C ASN A 125 -2.72 24.73 8.77
N ASN A 126 -2.37 24.69 7.50
CA ASN A 126 -2.44 25.83 6.60
C ASN A 126 -2.66 25.30 5.18
N ILE A 127 -3.73 25.76 4.52
CA ILE A 127 -3.95 25.59 3.08
C ILE A 127 -3.22 26.71 2.38
N VAL A 128 -2.47 26.40 1.32
CA VAL A 128 -1.75 27.40 0.55
C VAL A 128 -2.66 27.96 -0.54
N HIS A 129 -3.02 27.16 -1.52
CA HIS A 129 -3.94 27.48 -2.62
C HIS A 129 -4.09 26.29 -3.58
N PHE A 130 -4.94 26.43 -4.61
CA PHE A 130 -4.84 25.59 -5.80
C PHE A 130 -3.62 26.00 -6.62
N THR A 131 -2.85 25.02 -7.07
CA THR A 131 -1.76 25.24 -8.01
C THR A 131 -2.29 25.41 -9.42
N ASP A 132 -1.43 25.87 -10.35
CA ASP A 132 -1.75 25.93 -11.77
C ASP A 132 -2.11 24.56 -12.39
N LEU A 133 -1.70 23.48 -11.72
CA LEU A 133 -2.00 22.10 -12.13
C LEU A 133 -3.32 21.57 -11.52
N GLY A 134 -4.05 22.38 -10.76
CA GLY A 134 -5.30 21.97 -10.12
C GLY A 134 -5.15 21.20 -8.79
N LEU A 135 -3.91 21.11 -8.26
CA LEU A 135 -3.66 20.46 -6.98
C LEU A 135 -3.87 21.42 -5.81
N VAL A 136 -4.32 20.92 -4.69
CA VAL A 136 -4.37 21.70 -3.44
C VAL A 136 -3.18 21.36 -2.58
N GLU A 137 -2.39 22.39 -2.26
CA GLU A 137 -1.25 22.29 -1.36
C GLU A 137 -1.65 22.71 0.05
N MET A 138 -1.32 21.86 1.02
CA MET A 138 -1.49 22.20 2.42
C MET A 138 -0.36 21.65 3.29
N THR A 139 -0.24 22.23 4.49
CA THR A 139 0.68 21.75 5.51
C THR A 139 -0.07 21.50 6.82
N ARG A 140 0.35 20.45 7.52
CA ARG A 140 -0.13 20.14 8.89
C ARG A 140 1.07 19.85 9.78
N LYS A 141 1.13 20.46 10.96
CA LYS A 141 2.24 20.22 11.89
C LYS A 141 2.33 18.73 12.25
N ARG A 142 3.53 18.16 12.19
CA ARG A 142 3.78 16.78 12.64
C ARG A 142 3.71 16.70 14.15
N THR A 143 2.93 15.76 14.69
CA THR A 143 2.76 15.55 16.14
C THR A 143 2.75 14.05 16.43
N GLY A 144 3.87 13.55 16.95
CA GLY A 144 4.00 12.14 17.27
C GLY A 144 4.14 11.23 16.05
N LYS A 145 3.88 9.94 16.25
CA LYS A 145 3.95 8.90 15.21
C LYS A 145 2.59 8.73 14.51
N PRO A 146 2.57 8.38 13.23
CA PRO A 146 1.32 8.03 12.54
C PRO A 146 0.73 6.74 13.10
N LEU A 147 -0.59 6.53 12.91
CA LEU A 147 -1.31 5.36 13.38
C LEU A 147 -0.66 4.04 12.90
N ALA A 148 -0.27 3.98 11.64
CA ALA A 148 0.38 2.82 11.03
C ALA A 148 1.66 2.37 11.75
N TYR A 149 2.38 3.27 12.42
CA TYR A 149 3.58 2.92 13.18
C TYR A 149 3.31 1.94 14.33
N TYR A 150 2.09 1.94 14.87
CA TYR A 150 1.73 1.07 16.00
C TYR A 150 1.07 -0.24 15.56
N TYR A 151 0.57 -0.32 14.33
CA TYR A 151 -0.23 -1.44 13.83
C TYR A 151 0.38 -2.17 12.65
N GLN A 152 1.39 -1.61 11.99
CA GLN A 152 1.97 -2.19 10.78
C GLN A 152 3.49 -2.31 10.90
N GLU A 153 4.02 -3.38 10.31
CA GLU A 153 5.44 -3.62 10.13
C GLU A 153 5.78 -3.67 8.64
N LEU A 154 7.04 -3.48 8.32
CA LEU A 154 7.50 -3.66 6.94
C LEU A 154 7.30 -5.10 6.49
N CYS A 155 6.73 -5.28 5.31
CA CYS A 155 6.57 -6.60 4.72
C CYS A 155 7.95 -7.26 4.53
N PRO A 156 8.21 -8.45 5.11
CA PRO A 156 9.52 -9.11 5.00
C PRO A 156 9.83 -9.60 3.57
N TYR A 157 8.84 -9.65 2.69
CA TYR A 157 9.01 -10.08 1.30
C TYR A 157 9.47 -8.95 0.39
N CYS A 158 8.88 -7.77 0.51
CA CYS A 158 9.17 -6.64 -0.37
C CYS A 158 9.91 -5.49 0.33
N ASN A 159 10.19 -5.61 1.63
CA ASN A 159 10.81 -4.55 2.45
C ASN A 159 10.12 -3.18 2.28
N GLY A 160 8.79 -3.19 2.13
CA GLY A 160 8.00 -1.98 2.00
C GLY A 160 7.88 -1.42 0.57
N THR A 161 8.47 -2.09 -0.44
CA THR A 161 8.40 -1.59 -1.84
C THR A 161 7.07 -1.92 -2.54
N GLY A 162 6.24 -2.81 -1.95
CA GLY A 162 4.99 -3.31 -2.56
C GLY A 162 5.20 -4.19 -3.79
N LYS A 163 6.45 -4.44 -4.19
CA LYS A 163 6.80 -5.21 -5.40
C LYS A 163 7.86 -6.25 -5.08
N VAL A 164 7.75 -7.40 -5.73
CA VAL A 164 8.76 -8.48 -5.71
C VAL A 164 9.18 -8.80 -7.13
N LYS A 165 10.31 -9.49 -7.30
CA LYS A 165 10.75 -9.96 -8.62
C LYS A 165 9.72 -10.88 -9.25
N SER A 166 9.52 -10.78 -10.56
CA SER A 166 8.68 -11.72 -11.29
C SER A 166 9.29 -13.12 -11.27
N GLN A 167 8.46 -14.14 -11.48
CA GLN A 167 8.94 -15.53 -11.56
C GLN A 167 9.98 -15.69 -12.67
N ASP A 168 9.76 -15.07 -13.84
CA ASP A 168 10.71 -15.12 -14.95
C ASP A 168 12.06 -14.50 -14.59
N ALA A 169 12.06 -13.36 -13.89
CA ALA A 169 13.29 -12.73 -13.43
C ALA A 169 14.06 -13.63 -12.44
N LEU A 170 13.35 -14.30 -11.53
CA LEU A 170 13.94 -15.23 -10.58
C LEU A 170 14.50 -16.49 -11.29
N VAL A 171 13.79 -17.01 -12.28
CA VAL A 171 14.27 -18.16 -13.09
C VAL A 171 15.54 -17.78 -13.85
N HIS A 172 15.60 -16.61 -14.45
CA HIS A 172 16.81 -16.15 -15.14
C HIS A 172 18.00 -15.94 -14.19
N GLU A 173 17.78 -15.39 -13.01
CA GLU A 173 18.82 -15.29 -11.98
C GLU A 173 19.32 -16.65 -11.52
N LEU A 174 18.40 -17.56 -11.23
CA LEU A 174 18.70 -18.94 -10.87
C LEU A 174 19.59 -19.63 -11.93
N ILE A 175 19.21 -19.52 -13.20
CA ILE A 175 20.01 -20.08 -14.30
C ILE A 175 21.41 -19.51 -14.32
N LYS A 176 21.53 -18.19 -14.15
CA LYS A 176 22.82 -17.50 -14.09
C LYS A 176 23.68 -18.01 -12.94
N GLU A 177 23.12 -18.15 -11.76
CA GLU A 177 23.83 -18.64 -10.58
C GLU A 177 24.23 -20.11 -10.70
N ILE A 178 23.35 -20.96 -11.24
CA ILE A 178 23.69 -22.36 -11.53
C ILE A 178 24.89 -22.46 -12.50
N LYS A 179 24.89 -21.63 -13.56
CA LYS A 179 26.00 -21.60 -14.51
C LYS A 179 27.31 -21.15 -13.86
N LEU A 180 27.27 -20.07 -13.07
CA LEU A 180 28.45 -19.59 -12.34
C LEU A 180 28.98 -20.64 -11.35
N SER A 181 28.09 -21.25 -10.57
CA SER A 181 28.45 -22.32 -9.63
C SER A 181 29.01 -23.58 -10.34
N SER A 182 28.59 -23.80 -11.58
CA SER A 182 29.08 -24.94 -12.37
C SER A 182 30.53 -24.78 -12.83
N ASP A 183 31.12 -23.61 -12.76
CA ASP A 183 32.52 -23.38 -13.16
C ASP A 183 33.53 -23.80 -12.08
N ASP A 184 33.05 -23.95 -10.84
CA ASP A 184 33.89 -24.43 -9.73
C ASP A 184 34.14 -25.93 -9.87
N ARG A 185 35.41 -26.34 -9.98
CA ARG A 185 35.85 -27.74 -10.21
C ARG A 185 35.56 -28.69 -9.05
N ASP A 186 35.44 -28.15 -7.84
CA ASP A 186 35.24 -28.95 -6.63
C ASP A 186 33.78 -29.37 -6.41
N ILE A 187 32.84 -28.82 -7.19
CA ILE A 187 31.44 -29.14 -7.07
C ILE A 187 31.03 -30.27 -7.98
N SER A 188 30.42 -31.33 -7.41
CA SER A 188 29.88 -32.47 -8.13
C SER A 188 28.36 -32.37 -8.35
N LYS A 189 27.65 -31.72 -7.42
CA LYS A 189 26.18 -31.65 -7.45
C LYS A 189 25.69 -30.26 -7.00
N ILE A 190 24.67 -29.74 -7.69
CA ILE A 190 23.98 -28.51 -7.35
C ILE A 190 22.55 -28.85 -6.90
N LYS A 191 22.25 -28.65 -5.63
CA LYS A 191 20.90 -28.82 -5.09
C LYS A 191 20.24 -27.46 -5.02
N VAL A 192 19.04 -27.32 -5.59
CA VAL A 192 18.27 -26.08 -5.61
C VAL A 192 16.98 -26.27 -4.84
N VAL A 193 16.77 -25.47 -3.80
CA VAL A 193 15.55 -25.44 -3.00
C VAL A 193 14.68 -24.30 -3.50
N LEU A 194 13.47 -24.61 -3.95
CA LEU A 194 12.56 -23.69 -4.63
C LEU A 194 11.18 -23.73 -3.97
N SER A 195 10.42 -22.65 -4.08
CA SER A 195 8.98 -22.73 -3.87
C SER A 195 8.34 -23.62 -4.95
N LYS A 196 7.16 -24.16 -4.66
CA LYS A 196 6.43 -24.98 -5.64
C LYS A 196 6.23 -24.22 -6.96
N ARG A 197 5.78 -22.96 -6.87
CA ARG A 197 5.51 -22.11 -8.04
C ARG A 197 6.75 -21.85 -8.90
N LEU A 198 7.88 -21.54 -8.26
CA LEU A 198 9.13 -21.28 -8.96
C LEU A 198 9.69 -22.58 -9.58
N LYS A 199 9.53 -23.71 -8.89
CA LYS A 199 9.89 -25.03 -9.43
C LYS A 199 9.11 -25.36 -10.68
N ASP A 200 7.79 -25.17 -10.68
CA ASP A 200 6.94 -25.45 -11.83
C ASP A 200 7.39 -24.60 -13.04
N SER A 201 7.58 -23.29 -12.85
CA SER A 201 8.07 -22.37 -13.91
C SER A 201 9.47 -22.74 -14.43
N PHE A 202 10.38 -23.15 -13.56
CA PHE A 202 11.73 -23.56 -13.96
C PHE A 202 11.71 -24.91 -14.68
N THR A 203 10.90 -25.87 -14.19
CA THR A 203 10.88 -27.23 -14.71
C THR A 203 10.26 -27.29 -16.11
N GLU A 204 9.21 -26.50 -16.35
CA GLU A 204 8.48 -26.52 -17.63
C GLU A 204 9.38 -26.18 -18.83
N VAL A 205 10.34 -25.26 -18.65
CA VAL A 205 11.12 -24.70 -19.76
C VAL A 205 12.61 -24.99 -19.65
N TYR A 206 13.19 -24.91 -18.47
CA TYR A 206 14.66 -24.81 -18.34
C TYR A 206 15.33 -26.01 -17.68
N PHE A 207 14.61 -26.87 -16.98
CA PHE A 207 15.22 -27.93 -16.19
C PHE A 207 16.01 -28.92 -17.05
N ASP A 208 15.44 -29.39 -18.13
CA ASP A 208 16.12 -30.40 -19.02
C ASP A 208 17.34 -29.78 -19.72
N ILE A 209 17.25 -28.50 -20.11
CA ILE A 209 18.37 -27.75 -20.70
C ILE A 209 19.51 -27.64 -19.69
N MET A 210 19.19 -27.28 -18.47
CA MET A 210 20.19 -27.09 -17.40
C MET A 210 20.77 -28.42 -16.94
N ARG A 211 19.98 -29.48 -16.91
CA ARG A 211 20.44 -30.84 -16.60
C ARG A 211 21.44 -31.31 -17.62
N GLU A 212 21.17 -31.12 -18.91
CA GLU A 212 22.09 -31.49 -19.98
C GLU A 212 23.37 -30.66 -19.97
N TYR A 213 23.25 -29.34 -19.77
CA TYR A 213 24.38 -28.41 -19.59
C TYR A 213 25.33 -28.87 -18.47
N LEU A 214 24.78 -29.19 -17.30
CA LEU A 214 25.57 -29.64 -16.14
C LEU A 214 26.17 -31.04 -16.36
N LYS A 215 25.44 -31.95 -16.99
CA LYS A 215 25.95 -33.28 -17.34
C LYS A 215 27.19 -33.21 -18.24
N ASN A 216 27.22 -32.28 -19.19
CA ASN A 216 28.37 -32.03 -20.05
C ASN A 216 29.60 -31.52 -19.29
N LYS A 217 29.39 -30.95 -18.10
CA LYS A 217 30.43 -30.52 -17.16
C LYS A 217 30.75 -31.58 -16.09
N GLY A 218 30.19 -32.78 -16.16
CA GLY A 218 30.37 -33.86 -15.20
C GLY A 218 29.64 -33.63 -13.88
N LYS A 219 28.58 -32.80 -13.86
CA LYS A 219 27.84 -32.39 -12.67
C LYS A 219 26.38 -32.79 -12.75
N SER A 220 25.71 -32.78 -11.60
CA SER A 220 24.28 -33.08 -11.50
C SER A 220 23.48 -31.94 -10.84
N ILE A 221 22.18 -31.86 -11.13
CA ILE A 221 21.24 -30.93 -10.50
C ILE A 221 20.10 -31.70 -9.83
N GLU A 222 19.73 -31.27 -8.66
CA GLU A 222 18.57 -31.79 -7.93
C GLU A 222 17.67 -30.60 -7.51
N LEU A 223 16.35 -30.78 -7.69
CA LEU A 223 15.35 -29.78 -7.29
C LEU A 223 14.54 -30.29 -6.09
N GLU A 224 14.54 -29.52 -5.03
CA GLU A 224 13.72 -29.78 -3.85
C GLU A 224 12.67 -28.67 -3.67
N VAL A 225 11.46 -29.05 -3.23
CA VAL A 225 10.44 -28.09 -2.84
C VAL A 225 10.66 -27.78 -1.35
N GLY A 226 11.05 -26.56 -1.07
CA GLY A 226 11.20 -26.05 0.29
C GLY A 226 10.01 -25.17 0.72
N THR A 227 10.04 -24.77 1.98
CA THR A 227 9.11 -23.80 2.56
C THR A 227 9.51 -22.35 2.26
N SER A 228 10.47 -22.16 1.32
CA SER A 228 10.90 -20.82 0.90
C SER A 228 9.74 -20.07 0.25
N ASN A 229 9.73 -18.77 0.47
CA ASN A 229 8.77 -17.87 -0.15
C ASN A 229 8.85 -17.92 -1.69
N ASP A 230 7.75 -17.64 -2.37
CA ASP A 230 7.69 -17.57 -3.85
C ASP A 230 8.65 -16.54 -4.48
N THR A 231 9.39 -15.81 -3.67
CA THR A 231 10.30 -14.73 -4.07
C THR A 231 11.77 -15.05 -3.88
N GLN A 232 12.11 -16.27 -3.42
CA GLN A 232 13.48 -16.65 -3.09
C GLN A 232 13.74 -18.11 -3.46
N TYR A 233 15.00 -18.41 -3.68
CA TYR A 233 15.52 -19.76 -3.85
C TYR A 233 16.84 -19.91 -3.08
N GLU A 234 17.24 -21.11 -2.81
CA GLU A 234 18.51 -21.43 -2.17
C GLU A 234 19.29 -22.41 -3.04
N ILE A 235 20.58 -22.16 -3.23
CA ILE A 235 21.49 -23.07 -3.95
C ILE A 235 22.44 -23.68 -2.95
N ILE A 236 22.44 -24.99 -2.85
CA ILE A 236 23.34 -25.79 -2.00
C ILE A 236 24.32 -26.50 -2.89
N LEU A 237 25.60 -26.21 -2.72
CA LEU A 237 26.68 -26.78 -3.49
C LEU A 237 27.25 -27.99 -2.74
N VAL A 238 27.31 -29.14 -3.42
CA VAL A 238 27.85 -30.39 -2.87
C VAL A 238 29.13 -30.74 -3.62
N LYS A 239 30.18 -30.93 -2.83
CA LYS A 239 31.50 -31.31 -3.32
C LYS A 239 31.58 -32.81 -3.68
#